data_3e6750674e1162b4438a9e732c18a7f4
#
_entry.id   3e6750674e1162b4438a9e732c18a7f4
#
_cell.length_a   1.000
_cell.length_b   1.000
_cell.length_c   1.000
_cell.angle_alpha   90.00
_cell.angle_beta   90.00
_cell.angle_gamma   90.00
#
_symmetry.space_group_name_H-M   'P 1'
#
loop_
_entity.id
_entity.type
_entity.pdbx_description
1 polymer ?
#
loop_
_entity_poly.entity_id
_entity_poly.type
_entity_poly.pdbx_seq_one_letter_code
_entity_poly.pdbx_strand_id
1 'polypeptide(L)'
;MEFKTRWPKFFLFLIIAVLVLAGCQNYNEETEGEGAASPEGTPAESNENFDAEVFNFATNQDIPGLDPHGSAANTTFRVIYMTYDRLVTYDGTSTEPQPQLAESWEVSDDGKEYTFKLVENAKFHDGSPVTAEAVQYSFTRAINVGKSAAGIFSKVIDENSFEVIDDYTIKITLKEPFAPFVSTLGTAFGNIINPALEENHGDDLGESFLSEEVMGSGPYMLDSWDRGETLVLKANPDYWGEAPTMETVNIRFITEASTARLMLEKGEIDMIDNTVISPEVLGQMEGTEGVEILEADGYQIDYMPMNTEKGALADVRVRQAIAHSINYDALLESVYLGKAERIVGAVPKGMFGFNSDAKLYDYDLDKAKELLKEAGHESGLELEIAISEDNEVRSNTALLLQSDLEKVGVTLNIKTYAWPTFLDLVTTGKHDFGLVSWTPDYPDPDYNLWYFAHSSSKGPGFNLAFYENSEIDALLEEGRTSTDEALRENNYMEIQNIMAEEVPYIFVAQPKLQAPLRSWVKGYELNPMNSWYVPFHKITKEE
;
A
#
# COMPACT_ATOMS: atom_id res chain seq x y z
N MET A 1 -35.12 -48.76 5.79
CA MET A 1 -36.14 -48.46 6.79
C MET A 1 -36.60 -47.04 6.56
N GLU A 2 -37.76 -46.92 5.94
CA GLU A 2 -38.48 -45.67 5.72
C GLU A 2 -39.01 -45.12 7.05
N PHE A 3 -39.08 -43.80 7.18
CA PHE A 3 -40.22 -43.13 7.81
C PHE A 3 -40.40 -41.70 7.25
N LYS A 4 -41.46 -41.58 6.46
CA LYS A 4 -42.15 -40.34 6.10
C LYS A 4 -42.97 -39.84 7.29
N THR A 5 -43.16 -38.50 7.40
CA THR A 5 -44.48 -37.81 7.64
C THR A 5 -44.14 -36.37 7.98
N ARG A 6 -44.65 -35.43 7.30
CA ARG A 6 -45.98 -34.81 6.96
C ARG A 6 -46.09 -33.42 7.58
N TRP A 7 -46.29 -32.44 6.72
CA TRP A 7 -46.82 -31.10 6.97
C TRP A 7 -48.23 -31.14 7.55
N PRO A 8 -48.71 -30.01 8.19
CA PRO A 8 -49.64 -29.20 7.39
C PRO A 8 -49.50 -27.68 7.53
N LYS A 9 -49.97 -27.03 6.46
CA LYS A 9 -50.26 -25.61 6.27
C LYS A 9 -51.40 -25.16 7.20
N PHE A 10 -51.35 -23.90 7.69
CA PHE A 10 -52.56 -23.14 7.93
C PHE A 10 -52.35 -21.68 7.50
N PHE A 11 -53.23 -21.29 6.57
CA PHE A 11 -53.60 -19.96 6.16
C PHE A 11 -54.36 -19.27 7.30
N LEU A 12 -54.23 -17.97 7.51
CA LEU A 12 -55.39 -17.09 7.66
C LEU A 12 -55.02 -15.62 7.36
N PHE A 13 -55.87 -15.07 6.52
CA PHE A 13 -56.09 -13.67 6.15
C PHE A 13 -56.68 -12.84 7.31
N LEU A 14 -56.49 -11.51 7.36
CA LEU A 14 -57.52 -10.44 7.34
C LEU A 14 -56.85 -9.08 7.64
N ILE A 15 -56.86 -8.16 6.69
CA ILE A 15 -57.77 -7.04 6.42
C ILE A 15 -57.59 -5.79 7.29
N ILE A 16 -57.09 -4.74 6.66
CA ILE A 16 -57.53 -3.35 6.41
C ILE A 16 -58.06 -2.54 7.61
N ALA A 17 -57.50 -1.36 7.86
CA ALA A 17 -58.28 -0.12 8.03
C ALA A 17 -57.46 1.13 7.69
N VAL A 18 -57.90 1.81 6.64
CA VAL A 18 -57.57 3.18 6.23
C VAL A 18 -58.29 4.15 7.17
N LEU A 19 -57.59 5.19 7.62
CA LEU A 19 -58.27 6.43 8.07
C LEU A 19 -57.48 7.63 7.58
N VAL A 20 -58.03 8.23 6.52
CA VAL A 20 -57.75 9.60 6.06
C VAL A 20 -58.60 10.54 6.92
N LEU A 21 -57.97 11.59 7.45
CA LEU A 21 -58.71 12.81 7.82
C LEU A 21 -57.86 14.03 7.46
N ALA A 22 -58.40 14.73 6.48
CA ALA A 22 -58.01 16.05 6.03
C ALA A 22 -58.44 17.13 7.04
N GLY A 23 -57.65 18.18 7.13
CA GLY A 23 -58.02 19.42 7.80
C GLY A 23 -57.32 20.58 7.13
N CYS A 24 -58.06 21.27 6.26
CA CYS A 24 -57.65 22.51 5.59
C CYS A 24 -57.93 23.75 6.47
N GLN A 25 -57.28 24.83 6.03
CA GLN A 25 -57.57 26.26 6.21
C GLN A 25 -57.02 26.97 7.46
N ASN A 26 -56.20 28.04 7.27
CA ASN A 26 -56.69 29.34 6.81
C ASN A 26 -55.58 30.24 6.25
N TYR A 27 -55.89 30.84 5.14
CA TYR A 27 -55.25 31.99 4.48
C TYR A 27 -55.75 33.28 5.15
N ASN A 28 -54.83 34.21 5.49
CA ASN A 28 -55.15 35.63 5.60
C ASN A 28 -53.98 36.48 5.12
N GLU A 29 -54.29 37.31 4.16
CA GLU A 29 -53.49 38.39 3.56
C GLU A 29 -53.45 39.65 4.42
N GLU A 30 -52.49 40.50 4.05
CA GLU A 30 -52.34 41.97 4.33
C GLU A 30 -51.57 42.30 5.61
N THR A 31 -50.52 43.10 5.61
CA THR A 31 -50.20 44.35 4.89
C THR A 31 -48.73 44.78 5.14
N GLU A 32 -48.22 45.62 4.26
CA GLU A 32 -46.95 46.31 4.15
C GLU A 32 -46.38 46.90 5.44
N GLY A 33 -45.00 46.91 5.53
CA GLY A 33 -44.24 47.75 6.46
C GLY A 33 -42.75 47.54 6.41
N GLU A 34 -42.04 48.49 5.85
CA GLU A 34 -40.58 48.64 5.66
C GLU A 34 -39.72 48.33 6.88
N GLY A 35 -38.56 47.71 6.63
CA GLY A 35 -37.45 47.69 7.60
C GLY A 35 -36.37 46.72 7.19
N ALA A 36 -35.40 47.16 6.38
CA ALA A 36 -34.19 46.42 6.07
C ALA A 36 -33.34 46.23 7.35
N ALA A 37 -33.26 44.98 7.82
CA ALA A 37 -32.18 44.50 8.66
C ALA A 37 -31.57 43.29 7.93
N SER A 38 -30.28 43.37 7.63
CA SER A 38 -29.45 42.29 7.16
C SER A 38 -29.60 41.11 8.14
N PRO A 39 -29.77 39.88 7.68
CA PRO A 39 -29.71 38.73 8.59
C PRO A 39 -28.25 38.61 9.06
N GLU A 40 -28.03 38.79 10.35
CA GLU A 40 -26.89 38.27 11.06
C GLU A 40 -26.80 36.77 10.71
N GLY A 41 -25.60 36.34 10.30
CA GLY A 41 -25.36 34.96 9.92
C GLY A 41 -25.80 34.04 11.03
N THR A 42 -26.62 33.05 10.68
CA THR A 42 -26.90 31.91 11.51
C THR A 42 -25.57 31.30 11.92
N PRO A 43 -25.30 31.04 13.22
CA PRO A 43 -24.14 30.27 13.61
C PRO A 43 -24.19 28.94 12.83
N ALA A 44 -23.09 28.54 12.24
CA ALA A 44 -22.96 27.21 11.66
C ALA A 44 -23.42 26.20 12.72
N GLU A 45 -24.34 25.31 12.37
CA GLU A 45 -24.73 24.21 13.25
C GLU A 45 -23.45 23.45 13.57
N SER A 46 -23.04 23.43 14.86
CA SER A 46 -21.91 22.63 15.31
C SER A 46 -22.21 21.17 14.95
N ASN A 47 -21.29 20.52 14.27
CA ASN A 47 -21.47 19.12 13.94
C ASN A 47 -21.44 18.30 15.25
N GLU A 48 -22.55 17.66 15.62
CA GLU A 48 -22.69 16.91 16.90
C GLU A 48 -21.61 15.84 17.08
N ASN A 49 -20.92 15.43 16.01
CA ASN A 49 -19.88 14.40 16.00
C ASN A 49 -18.45 14.95 16.02
N PHE A 50 -18.27 16.28 15.99
CA PHE A 50 -16.94 16.87 16.02
C PHE A 50 -16.33 16.81 17.43
N ASP A 51 -15.17 16.18 17.55
CA ASP A 51 -14.33 16.16 18.73
C ASP A 51 -12.88 16.42 18.31
N ALA A 52 -12.29 17.50 18.80
CA ALA A 52 -10.97 17.96 18.38
C ALA A 52 -9.82 17.04 18.85
N GLU A 53 -10.05 16.19 19.85
CA GLU A 53 -9.04 15.34 20.49
C GLU A 53 -9.16 13.87 20.07
N VAL A 54 -10.26 13.50 19.37
CA VAL A 54 -10.54 12.13 18.95
C VAL A 54 -10.52 12.02 17.43
N PHE A 55 -9.75 11.07 16.90
CA PHE A 55 -9.72 10.75 15.48
C PHE A 55 -10.35 9.38 15.23
N ASN A 56 -11.37 9.35 14.37
CA ASN A 56 -12.08 8.13 13.96
C ASN A 56 -11.65 7.75 12.53
N PHE A 57 -10.83 6.70 12.41
CA PHE A 57 -10.34 6.17 11.16
C PHE A 57 -11.09 4.87 10.81
N ALA A 58 -11.52 4.72 9.57
CA ALA A 58 -12.20 3.50 9.11
C ALA A 58 -11.34 2.71 8.12
N THR A 59 -11.26 1.38 8.34
CA THR A 59 -10.68 0.42 7.38
C THR A 59 -11.61 -0.79 7.23
N ASN A 60 -11.46 -1.57 6.16
CA ASN A 60 -12.39 -2.66 5.84
C ASN A 60 -11.97 -4.02 6.41
N GLN A 61 -10.81 -4.13 7.00
CA GLN A 61 -10.26 -5.40 7.51
C GLN A 61 -9.72 -5.24 8.92
N ASP A 62 -9.93 -6.27 9.73
CA ASP A 62 -9.28 -6.41 11.03
C ASP A 62 -7.76 -6.66 10.85
N ILE A 63 -7.01 -6.37 11.87
CA ILE A 63 -5.55 -6.51 11.92
C ILE A 63 -5.22 -7.96 12.30
N PRO A 64 -4.40 -8.69 11.53
CA PRO A 64 -4.10 -10.09 11.84
C PRO A 64 -3.22 -10.26 13.09
N GLY A 65 -2.45 -9.23 13.45
CA GLY A 65 -1.56 -9.20 14.61
C GLY A 65 -0.72 -7.93 14.61
N LEU A 66 -0.06 -7.64 15.73
CA LEU A 66 0.70 -6.39 15.97
C LEU A 66 2.22 -6.61 16.05
N ASP A 67 2.71 -7.84 15.79
CA ASP A 67 4.16 -8.11 15.76
C ASP A 67 4.81 -7.41 14.55
N PRO A 68 5.70 -6.42 14.76
CA PRO A 68 6.30 -5.65 13.68
C PRO A 68 7.27 -6.46 12.81
N HIS A 69 7.80 -7.59 13.33
CA HIS A 69 8.70 -8.46 12.58
C HIS A 69 8.01 -9.72 12.04
N GLY A 70 6.82 -10.03 12.54
CA GLY A 70 6.07 -11.25 12.19
C GLY A 70 4.97 -11.03 11.15
N SER A 71 4.48 -9.82 10.98
CA SER A 71 3.37 -9.48 10.08
C SER A 71 3.86 -8.82 8.78
N ALA A 72 3.16 -9.12 7.68
CA ALA A 72 3.32 -8.46 6.38
C ALA A 72 2.04 -7.73 5.93
N ALA A 73 1.05 -7.62 6.82
CA ALA A 73 -0.24 -7.02 6.46
C ALA A 73 -0.18 -5.49 6.57
N ASN A 74 -0.61 -4.78 5.52
CA ASN A 74 -0.67 -3.33 5.50
C ASN A 74 -1.53 -2.74 6.63
N THR A 75 -2.58 -3.46 7.05
CA THR A 75 -3.42 -3.08 8.18
C THR A 75 -2.64 -3.07 9.51
N THR A 76 -1.70 -4.00 9.70
CA THR A 76 -0.77 -4.01 10.84
C THR A 76 0.12 -2.77 10.83
N PHE A 77 0.65 -2.39 9.67
CA PHE A 77 1.59 -1.27 9.54
C PHE A 77 0.99 0.05 10.05
N ARG A 78 -0.31 0.29 9.88
CA ARG A 78 -0.99 1.49 10.41
C ARG A 78 -0.85 1.65 11.92
N VAL A 79 -0.87 0.55 12.65
CA VAL A 79 -0.73 0.56 14.11
C VAL A 79 0.74 0.61 14.52
N ILE A 80 1.58 -0.25 13.93
CA ILE A 80 2.97 -0.34 14.35
C ILE A 80 3.79 0.91 14.02
N TYR A 81 3.46 1.64 12.95
CA TYR A 81 4.08 2.95 12.67
C TYR A 81 3.76 4.01 13.73
N MET A 82 2.64 3.84 14.46
CA MET A 82 2.24 4.76 15.53
C MET A 82 2.72 4.30 16.90
N THR A 83 3.00 3.01 17.08
CA THR A 83 3.35 2.45 18.38
C THR A 83 4.83 2.14 18.54
N TYR A 84 5.60 2.13 17.46
CA TYR A 84 7.05 1.89 17.45
C TYR A 84 7.77 3.03 16.73
N ASP A 85 9.03 3.25 17.11
CA ASP A 85 9.98 4.08 16.36
C ASP A 85 11.02 3.22 15.66
N ARG A 86 11.70 3.82 14.68
CA ARG A 86 12.75 3.23 13.85
C ARG A 86 14.01 4.08 13.92
N LEU A 87 15.13 3.60 13.38
CA LEU A 87 16.34 4.42 13.29
C LEU A 87 16.12 5.64 12.40
N VAL A 88 15.46 5.43 11.26
CA VAL A 88 15.09 6.50 10.31
C VAL A 88 13.61 6.39 9.96
N THR A 89 13.04 7.45 9.41
CA THR A 89 11.64 7.51 9.00
C THR A 89 11.51 8.19 7.65
N TYR A 90 10.29 8.13 7.06
CA TYR A 90 9.87 8.94 5.92
C TYR A 90 8.78 9.88 6.39
N ASP A 91 9.01 11.17 6.29
CA ASP A 91 8.12 12.19 6.82
C ASP A 91 7.56 13.11 5.74
N GLY A 92 6.31 13.54 5.91
CA GLY A 92 5.60 14.34 4.93
C GLY A 92 5.56 13.63 3.57
N THR A 93 5.87 14.33 2.51
CA THR A 93 5.95 13.80 1.14
C THR A 93 7.35 13.31 0.75
N SER A 94 8.34 13.36 1.66
CA SER A 94 9.71 12.94 1.38
C SER A 94 9.85 11.44 1.25
N THR A 95 10.65 11.01 0.29
CA THR A 95 11.07 9.62 0.08
C THR A 95 12.53 9.40 0.48
N GLU A 96 13.20 10.45 0.97
CA GLU A 96 14.54 10.35 1.54
C GLU A 96 14.46 9.95 3.02
N PRO A 97 15.32 9.03 3.49
CA PRO A 97 15.37 8.67 4.90
C PRO A 97 15.67 9.89 5.78
N GLN A 98 14.84 10.13 6.79
CA GLN A 98 14.98 11.21 7.76
C GLN A 98 15.37 10.65 9.12
N PRO A 99 16.14 11.41 9.95
CA PRO A 99 16.42 11.03 11.33
C PRO A 99 15.15 10.73 12.13
N GLN A 100 15.20 9.65 12.95
CA GLN A 100 14.20 9.36 13.99
C GLN A 100 14.93 8.97 15.28
N LEU A 101 15.02 7.71 15.67
CA LEU A 101 15.84 7.30 16.83
C LEU A 101 17.35 7.53 16.57
N ALA A 102 17.81 7.41 15.33
CA ALA A 102 19.13 7.85 14.95
C ALA A 102 19.11 9.34 14.61
N GLU A 103 19.82 10.17 15.39
CA GLU A 103 19.99 11.59 15.07
C GLU A 103 20.93 11.83 13.88
N SER A 104 21.86 10.88 13.63
CA SER A 104 22.78 10.89 12.50
C SER A 104 23.36 9.50 12.25
N TRP A 105 23.95 9.31 11.06
CA TRP A 105 24.70 8.10 10.72
C TRP A 105 25.87 8.43 9.79
N GLU A 106 26.89 7.58 9.85
CA GLU A 106 28.05 7.61 8.98
C GLU A 106 28.16 6.27 8.23
N VAL A 107 28.62 6.33 6.97
CA VAL A 107 28.80 5.16 6.12
C VAL A 107 30.27 5.09 5.71
N SER A 108 30.90 3.92 5.81
CA SER A 108 32.26 3.71 5.33
C SER A 108 32.36 3.80 3.80
N ASP A 109 33.55 4.13 3.30
CA ASP A 109 33.82 4.28 1.86
C ASP A 109 33.48 3.01 1.04
N ASP A 110 33.59 1.82 1.67
CA ASP A 110 33.28 0.54 1.04
C ASP A 110 31.79 0.15 1.16
N GLY A 111 30.97 1.00 1.78
CA GLY A 111 29.53 0.78 1.93
C GLY A 111 29.13 -0.37 2.86
N LYS A 112 30.05 -0.84 3.73
CA LYS A 112 29.79 -1.98 4.61
C LYS A 112 29.54 -1.62 6.06
N GLU A 113 30.16 -0.57 6.58
CA GLU A 113 30.02 -0.18 7.98
C GLU A 113 29.12 1.05 8.11
N TYR A 114 28.13 0.95 8.95
CA TYR A 114 27.17 2.02 9.27
C TYR A 114 27.22 2.29 10.76
N THR A 115 27.59 3.51 11.15
CA THR A 115 27.62 3.93 12.55
C THR A 115 26.46 4.89 12.81
N PHE A 116 25.53 4.48 13.66
CA PHE A 116 24.36 5.27 14.04
C PHE A 116 24.55 5.86 15.42
N LYS A 117 24.25 7.15 15.55
CA LYS A 117 24.17 7.85 16.82
C LYS A 117 22.72 8.07 17.19
N LEU A 118 22.29 7.55 18.35
CA LEU A 118 20.92 7.60 18.82
C LEU A 118 20.64 8.87 19.63
N VAL A 119 19.37 9.30 19.66
CA VAL A 119 18.90 10.31 20.59
C VAL A 119 18.94 9.75 22.01
N GLU A 120 19.35 10.57 23.00
CA GLU A 120 19.54 10.12 24.39
C GLU A 120 18.25 10.17 25.23
N ASN A 121 17.18 10.81 24.72
CA ASN A 121 15.93 11.04 25.50
C ASN A 121 14.79 10.09 25.13
N ALA A 122 14.97 9.20 24.16
CA ALA A 122 13.94 8.26 23.76
C ALA A 122 13.67 7.21 24.82
N LYS A 123 12.39 6.89 25.06
CA LYS A 123 11.92 5.90 26.02
C LYS A 123 10.87 4.99 25.42
N PHE A 124 10.91 3.74 25.80
CA PHE A 124 9.81 2.81 25.55
C PHE A 124 8.57 3.17 26.39
N HIS A 125 7.42 2.60 26.04
CA HIS A 125 6.14 2.84 26.72
C HIS A 125 6.14 2.48 28.21
N ASP A 126 7.06 1.61 28.66
CA ASP A 126 7.26 1.27 30.07
C ASP A 126 8.19 2.25 30.82
N GLY A 127 8.72 3.26 30.12
CA GLY A 127 9.62 4.29 30.64
C GLY A 127 11.10 3.91 30.62
N SER A 128 11.48 2.70 30.20
CA SER A 128 12.87 2.30 30.02
C SER A 128 13.52 3.02 28.81
N PRO A 129 14.83 3.30 28.83
CA PRO A 129 15.49 4.03 27.75
C PRO A 129 15.61 3.18 26.48
N VAL A 130 15.55 3.81 25.32
CA VAL A 130 15.91 3.20 24.04
C VAL A 130 17.42 3.32 23.86
N THR A 131 18.11 2.17 23.78
CA THR A 131 19.58 2.10 23.73
C THR A 131 20.08 1.38 22.48
N ALA A 132 21.38 1.43 22.24
CA ALA A 132 22.06 0.67 21.20
C ALA A 132 21.85 -0.85 21.35
N GLU A 133 21.76 -1.36 22.59
CA GLU A 133 21.43 -2.77 22.86
C GLU A 133 20.01 -3.12 22.39
N ALA A 134 19.05 -2.19 22.54
CA ALA A 134 17.68 -2.40 22.04
C ALA A 134 17.64 -2.48 20.51
N VAL A 135 18.48 -1.71 19.81
CA VAL A 135 18.63 -1.79 18.34
C VAL A 135 19.20 -3.16 17.95
N GLN A 136 20.29 -3.59 18.58
CA GLN A 136 20.88 -4.92 18.36
C GLN A 136 19.85 -6.03 18.60
N TYR A 137 19.14 -5.98 19.73
CA TYR A 137 18.10 -6.94 20.07
C TYR A 137 17.03 -7.03 18.99
N SER A 138 16.51 -5.88 18.56
CA SER A 138 15.40 -5.80 17.60
C SER A 138 15.79 -6.42 16.24
N PHE A 139 16.94 -6.08 15.68
CA PHE A 139 17.38 -6.65 14.42
C PHE A 139 17.77 -8.13 14.54
N THR A 140 18.38 -8.54 15.65
CA THR A 140 18.64 -9.97 15.91
C THR A 140 17.33 -10.75 15.99
N ARG A 141 16.32 -10.21 16.69
CA ARG A 141 14.99 -10.82 16.74
C ARG A 141 14.36 -10.90 15.33
N ALA A 142 14.39 -9.82 14.56
CA ALA A 142 13.85 -9.80 13.20
C ALA A 142 14.45 -10.93 12.34
N ILE A 143 15.77 -11.11 12.38
CA ILE A 143 16.46 -12.19 11.67
C ILE A 143 15.98 -13.58 12.16
N ASN A 144 15.83 -13.76 13.47
CA ASN A 144 15.46 -15.06 14.06
C ASN A 144 13.99 -15.41 13.83
N VAL A 145 13.08 -14.44 13.82
CA VAL A 145 11.67 -14.62 13.41
C VAL A 145 11.60 -15.06 11.95
N GLY A 146 12.47 -14.52 11.08
CA GLY A 146 12.67 -14.97 9.72
C GLY A 146 11.43 -14.88 8.81
N LYS A 147 10.42 -14.09 9.21
CA LYS A 147 9.19 -13.87 8.46
C LYS A 147 9.24 -12.56 7.69
N SER A 148 8.43 -12.46 6.65
CA SER A 148 8.23 -11.23 5.90
C SER A 148 9.56 -10.59 5.47
N ALA A 149 9.76 -9.31 5.73
CA ALA A 149 10.93 -8.57 5.29
C ALA A 149 12.18 -8.78 6.15
N ALA A 150 12.12 -9.49 7.26
CA ALA A 150 13.34 -10.01 7.87
C ALA A 150 14.21 -10.78 6.86
N GLY A 151 13.61 -11.28 5.79
CA GLY A 151 14.32 -11.84 4.64
C GLY A 151 15.29 -10.87 3.94
N ILE A 152 15.04 -9.55 3.97
CA ILE A 152 15.96 -8.54 3.44
C ILE A 152 17.18 -8.44 4.36
N PHE A 153 16.95 -8.27 5.67
CA PHE A 153 18.01 -8.14 6.65
C PHE A 153 18.89 -9.39 6.73
N SER A 154 18.30 -10.58 6.79
CA SER A 154 19.06 -11.83 6.92
C SER A 154 20.04 -12.10 5.76
N LYS A 155 19.84 -11.48 4.60
CA LYS A 155 20.78 -11.54 3.49
C LYS A 155 22.03 -10.69 3.74
N VAL A 156 21.85 -9.51 4.33
CA VAL A 156 22.90 -8.49 4.44
C VAL A 156 23.53 -8.37 5.83
N ILE A 157 22.83 -8.77 6.90
CA ILE A 157 23.31 -8.79 8.29
C ILE A 157 23.08 -10.15 8.95
N ASP A 158 23.78 -10.41 10.07
CA ASP A 158 23.57 -11.54 10.98
C ASP A 158 23.87 -11.13 12.43
N GLU A 159 23.83 -12.08 13.36
CA GLU A 159 24.05 -11.82 14.78
C GLU A 159 25.42 -11.20 15.10
N ASN A 160 26.43 -11.36 14.23
CA ASN A 160 27.78 -10.81 14.40
C ASN A 160 27.92 -9.42 13.75
N SER A 161 26.90 -8.91 13.12
CA SER A 161 26.91 -7.62 12.42
C SER A 161 26.93 -6.41 13.35
N PHE A 162 26.68 -6.59 14.65
CA PHE A 162 26.43 -5.49 15.58
C PHE A 162 27.60 -5.29 16.55
N GLU A 163 28.04 -4.03 16.70
CA GLU A 163 28.98 -3.58 17.72
C GLU A 163 28.34 -2.42 18.50
N VAL A 164 27.95 -2.65 19.74
CA VAL A 164 27.50 -1.62 20.68
C VAL A 164 28.74 -0.88 21.18
N ILE A 165 28.94 0.36 20.74
CA ILE A 165 30.10 1.19 21.10
C ILE A 165 29.88 1.82 22.47
N ASP A 166 28.68 2.35 22.69
CA ASP A 166 28.19 2.86 23.98
C ASP A 166 26.66 2.80 23.98
N ASP A 167 26.01 3.32 25.03
CA ASP A 167 24.57 3.23 25.23
C ASP A 167 23.75 3.83 24.06
N TYR A 168 24.34 4.78 23.33
CA TYR A 168 23.65 5.52 22.26
C TYR A 168 24.40 5.49 20.91
N THR A 169 25.40 4.62 20.77
CA THR A 169 26.15 4.48 19.52
C THR A 169 26.25 3.01 19.14
N ILE A 170 25.74 2.67 17.95
CA ILE A 170 25.83 1.31 17.40
C ILE A 170 26.46 1.34 16.02
N LYS A 171 27.37 0.40 15.78
CA LYS A 171 27.89 0.12 14.44
C LYS A 171 27.29 -1.18 13.91
N ILE A 172 26.83 -1.14 12.66
CA ILE A 172 26.29 -2.29 11.94
C ILE A 172 27.21 -2.56 10.75
N THR A 173 27.77 -3.77 10.68
CA THR A 173 28.65 -4.21 9.59
C THR A 173 27.90 -5.19 8.69
N LEU A 174 27.74 -4.84 7.42
CA LEU A 174 27.10 -5.68 6.42
C LEU A 174 28.04 -6.78 5.92
N LYS A 175 27.50 -7.94 5.58
CA LYS A 175 28.24 -9.06 4.93
C LYS A 175 28.83 -8.64 3.59
N GLU A 176 28.06 -7.85 2.83
CA GLU A 176 28.41 -7.26 1.55
C GLU A 176 27.79 -5.86 1.45
N PRO A 177 28.34 -4.96 0.61
CA PRO A 177 27.74 -3.65 0.44
C PRO A 177 26.29 -3.78 -0.04
N PHE A 178 25.41 -2.97 0.53
CA PHE A 178 24.01 -2.90 0.14
C PHE A 178 23.54 -1.44 0.20
N ALA A 179 23.59 -0.75 -0.93
CA ALA A 179 23.32 0.67 -1.01
C ALA A 179 21.94 1.08 -0.44
N PRO A 180 20.84 0.29 -0.62
CA PRO A 180 19.55 0.63 -0.04
C PRO A 180 19.43 0.43 1.49
N PHE A 181 20.50 0.03 2.19
CA PHE A 181 20.41 -0.40 3.61
C PHE A 181 19.70 0.62 4.49
N VAL A 182 20.09 1.90 4.46
CA VAL A 182 19.46 2.94 5.28
C VAL A 182 17.98 3.09 4.93
N SER A 183 17.63 3.01 3.65
CA SER A 183 16.24 3.09 3.20
C SER A 183 15.37 1.96 3.77
N THR A 184 15.94 0.77 3.95
CA THR A 184 15.21 -0.37 4.55
C THR A 184 14.91 -0.16 6.04
N LEU A 185 15.72 0.62 6.76
CA LEU A 185 15.54 0.88 8.19
C LEU A 185 14.35 1.80 8.50
N GLY A 186 13.85 2.54 7.50
CA GLY A 186 12.64 3.37 7.61
C GLY A 186 11.34 2.61 7.40
N THR A 187 11.41 1.32 7.03
CA THR A 187 10.24 0.47 6.82
C THR A 187 9.71 -0.09 8.14
N ALA A 188 8.53 -0.73 8.08
CA ALA A 188 7.92 -1.40 9.23
C ALA A 188 8.84 -2.43 9.92
N PHE A 189 9.83 -2.94 9.22
CA PHE A 189 10.76 -3.96 9.71
C PHE A 189 11.94 -3.38 10.50
N GLY A 190 12.18 -2.07 10.36
CA GLY A 190 13.16 -1.33 11.14
C GLY A 190 12.68 -0.92 12.53
N ASN A 191 11.50 -1.36 12.95
CA ASN A 191 10.93 -1.00 14.26
C ASN A 191 11.77 -1.53 15.43
N ILE A 192 12.01 -0.66 16.43
CA ILE A 192 12.78 -1.00 17.61
C ILE A 192 11.83 -1.45 18.71
N ILE A 193 12.07 -2.65 19.24
CA ILE A 193 11.27 -3.33 20.25
C ILE A 193 11.98 -3.28 21.59
N ASN A 194 11.22 -3.13 22.68
CA ASN A 194 11.75 -3.17 24.04
C ASN A 194 12.33 -4.57 24.35
N PRO A 195 13.63 -4.67 24.73
CA PRO A 195 14.28 -5.94 25.06
C PRO A 195 13.65 -6.69 26.24
N ALA A 196 12.86 -6.03 27.09
CA ALA A 196 12.09 -6.68 28.15
C ALA A 196 11.11 -7.74 27.60
N LEU A 197 10.82 -7.74 26.29
CA LEU A 197 10.08 -8.81 25.63
C LEU A 197 10.73 -10.18 25.84
N GLU A 198 12.05 -10.29 25.71
CA GLU A 198 12.76 -11.56 25.86
C GLU A 198 12.69 -12.11 27.28
N GLU A 199 12.83 -11.23 28.26
CA GLU A 199 12.78 -11.62 29.69
C GLU A 199 11.39 -12.12 30.12
N ASN A 200 10.34 -11.55 29.54
CA ASN A 200 8.97 -11.79 29.97
C ASN A 200 8.21 -12.78 29.05
N HIS A 201 8.57 -12.86 27.77
CA HIS A 201 7.81 -13.56 26.72
C HIS A 201 8.70 -14.27 25.69
N GLY A 202 9.95 -14.63 26.05
CA GLY A 202 10.98 -15.08 25.10
C GLY A 202 10.82 -16.48 24.51
N ASP A 203 9.91 -17.32 25.02
CA ASP A 203 9.79 -18.73 24.63
C ASP A 203 9.56 -18.95 23.11
N ASP A 204 8.90 -17.99 22.45
CA ASP A 204 8.62 -17.97 21.00
C ASP A 204 9.09 -16.68 20.33
N LEU A 205 10.18 -16.09 20.80
CA LEU A 205 10.65 -14.77 20.41
C LEU A 205 9.61 -13.65 20.66
N GLY A 206 8.63 -13.88 21.55
CA GLY A 206 7.55 -12.98 21.87
C GLY A 206 6.47 -12.83 20.78
N GLU A 207 6.44 -13.72 19.78
CA GLU A 207 5.47 -13.63 18.67
C GLU A 207 4.02 -13.71 19.17
N SER A 208 3.72 -14.66 20.08
CA SER A 208 2.37 -14.81 20.64
C SER A 208 1.92 -13.57 21.42
N PHE A 209 2.83 -12.97 22.19
CA PHE A 209 2.54 -11.74 22.94
C PHE A 209 2.32 -10.55 21.98
N LEU A 210 3.25 -10.30 21.08
CA LEU A 210 3.16 -9.18 20.13
C LEU A 210 2.08 -9.39 19.06
N SER A 211 1.46 -10.56 18.96
CA SER A 211 0.27 -10.71 18.11
C SER A 211 -0.92 -9.89 18.61
N GLU A 212 -0.96 -9.53 19.90
CA GLU A 212 -2.08 -8.83 20.57
C GLU A 212 -1.66 -7.56 21.33
N GLU A 213 -0.37 -7.39 21.60
CA GLU A 213 0.18 -6.32 22.43
C GLU A 213 1.32 -5.60 21.71
N VAL A 214 1.72 -4.44 22.24
CA VAL A 214 2.81 -3.62 21.72
C VAL A 214 3.88 -3.36 22.78
N MET A 215 5.16 -3.36 22.37
CA MET A 215 6.30 -3.01 23.22
C MET A 215 7.23 -2.02 22.48
N GLY A 216 6.68 -0.88 22.13
CA GLY A 216 7.36 0.15 21.36
C GLY A 216 7.69 1.41 22.16
N SER A 217 8.13 2.44 21.43
CA SER A 217 8.52 3.77 21.92
C SER A 217 7.75 4.89 21.23
N GLY A 218 6.79 4.55 20.35
CA GLY A 218 6.10 5.47 19.48
C GLY A 218 5.17 6.46 20.16
N PRO A 219 4.60 7.40 19.37
CA PRO A 219 3.73 8.46 19.88
C PRO A 219 2.39 7.97 20.45
N TYR A 220 1.99 6.76 20.15
CA TYR A 220 0.77 6.14 20.69
C TYR A 220 1.04 4.80 21.36
N MET A 221 0.17 4.47 22.30
CA MET A 221 0.11 3.18 23.02
C MET A 221 -1.20 2.48 22.67
N LEU A 222 -1.22 1.15 22.64
CA LEU A 222 -2.43 0.37 22.52
C LEU A 222 -3.23 0.49 23.83
N ASP A 223 -4.51 0.92 23.73
CA ASP A 223 -5.42 1.00 24.88
C ASP A 223 -6.34 -0.22 24.92
N SER A 224 -6.96 -0.56 23.79
CA SER A 224 -7.86 -1.72 23.70
C SER A 224 -8.00 -2.19 22.25
N TRP A 225 -8.39 -3.46 22.09
CA TRP A 225 -8.68 -4.05 20.80
C TRP A 225 -9.84 -5.04 20.86
N ASP A 226 -10.99 -4.60 20.37
CA ASP A 226 -12.16 -5.44 20.17
C ASP A 226 -12.12 -5.99 18.73
N ARG A 227 -11.71 -7.26 18.59
CA ARG A 227 -11.49 -7.92 17.31
C ARG A 227 -12.71 -7.81 16.39
N GLY A 228 -12.48 -7.36 15.15
CA GLY A 228 -13.53 -7.18 14.14
C GLY A 228 -14.41 -5.94 14.34
N GLU A 229 -14.19 -5.14 15.40
CA GLU A 229 -14.97 -3.93 15.70
C GLU A 229 -14.10 -2.68 15.73
N THR A 230 -13.20 -2.55 16.71
CA THR A 230 -12.42 -1.32 16.93
C THR A 230 -11.10 -1.61 17.65
N LEU A 231 -10.01 -0.99 17.18
CA LEU A 231 -8.75 -0.88 17.92
C LEU A 231 -8.60 0.58 18.37
N VAL A 232 -8.23 0.80 19.64
CA VAL A 232 -8.08 2.13 20.24
C VAL A 232 -6.62 2.37 20.59
N LEU A 233 -6.08 3.48 20.09
CA LEU A 233 -4.78 4.00 20.48
C LEU A 233 -4.95 5.24 21.35
N LYS A 234 -4.10 5.38 22.38
CA LYS A 234 -3.99 6.56 23.24
C LYS A 234 -2.65 7.24 23.03
N ALA A 235 -2.65 8.56 23.04
CA ALA A 235 -1.43 9.35 23.00
C ALA A 235 -0.47 8.93 24.13
N ASN A 236 0.80 8.75 23.81
CA ASN A 236 1.86 8.54 24.77
C ASN A 236 2.23 9.89 25.43
N PRO A 237 1.90 10.13 26.70
CA PRO A 237 2.16 11.42 27.34
C PRO A 237 3.65 11.69 27.57
N ASP A 238 4.48 10.65 27.54
CA ASP A 238 5.93 10.70 27.76
C ASP A 238 6.70 10.51 26.43
N TYR A 239 6.04 10.71 25.27
CA TYR A 239 6.71 10.58 23.98
C TYR A 239 7.88 11.54 23.87
N TRP A 240 9.02 11.02 23.49
CA TRP A 240 10.29 11.75 23.42
C TRP A 240 10.36 12.79 22.27
N GLY A 241 9.55 12.59 21.22
CA GLY A 241 9.45 13.48 20.07
C GLY A 241 8.38 14.57 20.25
N GLU A 242 7.76 15.00 19.15
CA GLU A 242 6.65 15.94 19.19
C GLU A 242 5.40 15.30 19.81
N ALA A 243 4.78 15.98 20.78
CA ALA A 243 3.61 15.45 21.44
C ALA A 243 2.45 15.23 20.46
N PRO A 244 1.76 14.07 20.54
CA PRO A 244 0.62 13.80 19.68
C PRO A 244 -0.49 14.85 19.83
N THR A 245 -1.05 15.28 18.70
CA THR A 245 -2.15 16.27 18.65
C THR A 245 -3.50 15.64 18.96
N MET A 246 -3.71 14.36 18.57
CA MET A 246 -4.91 13.60 18.88
C MET A 246 -4.68 12.78 20.16
N GLU A 247 -5.57 12.92 21.17
CA GLU A 247 -5.48 12.12 22.42
C GLU A 247 -5.89 10.68 22.20
N THR A 248 -6.85 10.45 21.31
CA THR A 248 -7.40 9.12 21.03
C THR A 248 -7.55 8.91 19.54
N VAL A 249 -7.13 7.74 19.05
CA VAL A 249 -7.38 7.28 17.69
C VAL A 249 -8.19 5.98 17.75
N ASN A 250 -9.39 6.00 17.17
CA ASN A 250 -10.24 4.83 17.00
C ASN A 250 -10.09 4.30 15.57
N ILE A 251 -9.53 3.12 15.41
CA ILE A 251 -9.46 2.40 14.13
C ILE A 251 -10.65 1.46 14.06
N ARG A 252 -11.66 1.80 13.26
CA ARG A 252 -12.93 1.08 13.15
C ARG A 252 -12.92 0.15 11.95
N PHE A 253 -13.29 -1.11 12.15
CA PHE A 253 -13.34 -2.12 11.09
C PHE A 253 -14.73 -2.13 10.44
N ILE A 254 -14.86 -1.51 9.26
CA ILE A 254 -16.12 -1.33 8.53
C ILE A 254 -15.98 -1.99 7.16
N THR A 255 -16.48 -3.22 7.03
CA THR A 255 -16.30 -4.06 5.84
C THR A 255 -17.00 -3.52 4.59
N GLU A 256 -18.12 -2.79 4.76
CA GLU A 256 -18.90 -2.28 3.63
C GLU A 256 -18.49 -0.84 3.28
N ALA A 257 -17.86 -0.63 2.13
CA ALA A 257 -17.39 0.68 1.67
C ALA A 257 -18.51 1.74 1.61
N SER A 258 -19.75 1.34 1.23
CA SER A 258 -20.91 2.23 1.22
C SER A 258 -21.32 2.70 2.63
N THR A 259 -21.13 1.85 3.65
CA THR A 259 -21.37 2.23 5.04
C THR A 259 -20.31 3.21 5.52
N ALA A 260 -19.01 2.93 5.25
CA ALA A 260 -17.92 3.84 5.59
C ALA A 260 -18.11 5.21 4.93
N ARG A 261 -18.52 5.25 3.64
CA ARG A 261 -18.85 6.48 2.94
C ARG A 261 -19.95 7.29 3.66
N LEU A 262 -21.08 6.66 3.98
CA LEU A 262 -22.19 7.35 4.66
C LEU A 262 -21.79 7.86 6.05
N MET A 263 -20.94 7.14 6.77
CA MET A 263 -20.41 7.59 8.07
C MET A 263 -19.48 8.79 7.93
N LEU A 264 -18.62 8.79 6.88
CA LEU A 264 -17.79 9.95 6.57
C LEU A 264 -18.65 11.17 6.23
N GLU A 265 -19.64 11.03 5.35
CA GLU A 265 -20.56 12.10 4.96
C GLU A 265 -21.30 12.72 6.15
N LYS A 266 -21.64 11.90 7.16
CA LYS A 266 -22.30 12.35 8.40
C LYS A 266 -21.33 12.86 9.46
N GLY A 267 -20.02 12.71 9.27
CA GLY A 267 -19.01 13.07 10.26
C GLY A 267 -18.89 12.11 11.44
N GLU A 268 -19.38 10.87 11.32
CA GLU A 268 -19.23 9.81 12.32
C GLU A 268 -17.82 9.18 12.29
N ILE A 269 -17.09 9.37 11.19
CA ILE A 269 -15.66 9.09 11.04
C ILE A 269 -14.98 10.28 10.37
N ASP A 270 -13.68 10.42 10.60
CA ASP A 270 -12.86 11.53 10.11
C ASP A 270 -12.17 11.22 8.78
N MET A 271 -11.83 9.95 8.55
CA MET A 271 -11.12 9.50 7.35
C MET A 271 -11.43 8.02 7.07
N ILE A 272 -11.47 7.67 5.79
CA ILE A 272 -11.48 6.26 5.34
C ILE A 272 -10.10 5.90 4.80
N ASP A 273 -9.68 4.68 5.06
CA ASP A 273 -8.49 4.05 4.51
C ASP A 273 -8.45 4.16 2.98
N ASN A 274 -7.43 4.82 2.48
CA ASN A 274 -7.23 5.05 1.06
C ASN A 274 -6.95 3.77 0.25
N THR A 275 -6.58 2.67 0.90
CA THR A 275 -6.23 1.42 0.21
C THR A 275 -7.42 0.47 0.03
N VAL A 276 -8.55 0.78 0.64
CA VAL A 276 -9.72 -0.12 0.69
C VAL A 276 -10.96 0.43 0.00
N ILE A 277 -10.84 1.56 -0.69
CA ILE A 277 -11.95 2.22 -1.35
C ILE A 277 -11.75 2.23 -2.87
N SER A 278 -12.78 1.84 -3.62
CA SER A 278 -12.69 1.81 -5.08
C SER A 278 -12.80 3.21 -5.70
N PRO A 279 -12.23 3.45 -6.89
CA PRO A 279 -12.38 4.70 -7.61
C PRO A 279 -13.86 5.10 -7.83
N GLU A 280 -14.74 4.12 -8.01
CA GLU A 280 -16.19 4.38 -8.17
C GLU A 280 -16.80 4.97 -6.90
N VAL A 281 -16.50 4.40 -5.72
CA VAL A 281 -17.01 4.89 -4.44
C VAL A 281 -16.40 6.25 -4.09
N LEU A 282 -15.11 6.48 -4.42
CA LEU A 282 -14.47 7.79 -4.30
C LEU A 282 -15.19 8.85 -5.15
N GLY A 283 -15.50 8.52 -6.41
CA GLY A 283 -16.25 9.42 -7.30
C GLY A 283 -17.63 9.80 -6.77
N GLN A 284 -18.29 8.93 -5.98
CA GLN A 284 -19.58 9.24 -5.34
C GLN A 284 -19.46 10.24 -4.19
N MET A 285 -18.27 10.44 -3.64
CA MET A 285 -17.98 11.40 -2.57
C MET A 285 -17.52 12.76 -3.09
N GLU A 286 -17.10 12.86 -4.34
CA GLU A 286 -16.65 14.12 -4.95
C GLU A 286 -17.77 15.18 -4.89
N GLY A 287 -17.44 16.35 -4.35
CA GLY A 287 -18.38 17.47 -4.22
C GLY A 287 -19.38 17.34 -3.06
N THR A 288 -19.26 16.33 -2.20
CA THR A 288 -20.07 16.21 -0.98
C THR A 288 -19.63 17.26 0.04
N GLU A 289 -20.57 17.99 0.61
CA GLU A 289 -20.30 19.05 1.60
C GLU A 289 -19.57 18.49 2.83
N GLY A 290 -18.47 19.14 3.18
CA GLY A 290 -17.64 18.74 4.33
C GLY A 290 -16.81 17.49 4.12
N VAL A 291 -16.73 16.94 2.89
CA VAL A 291 -15.81 15.87 2.50
C VAL A 291 -14.77 16.43 1.53
N GLU A 292 -13.52 16.05 1.75
CA GLU A 292 -12.38 16.37 0.91
C GLU A 292 -11.72 15.06 0.46
N ILE A 293 -11.24 15.01 -0.78
CA ILE A 293 -10.43 13.90 -1.29
C ILE A 293 -9.06 14.46 -1.59
N LEU A 294 -8.08 14.09 -0.76
CA LEU A 294 -6.69 14.41 -1.05
C LEU A 294 -6.17 13.51 -2.17
N GLU A 295 -5.38 14.08 -3.07
CA GLU A 295 -4.73 13.34 -4.15
C GLU A 295 -3.23 13.61 -4.14
N ALA A 296 -2.42 12.56 -4.35
CA ALA A 296 -0.98 12.64 -4.56
C ALA A 296 -0.52 11.55 -5.53
N ASP A 297 0.69 11.72 -6.07
CA ASP A 297 1.35 10.63 -6.78
C ASP A 297 1.79 9.59 -5.76
N GLY A 298 1.58 8.31 -6.09
CA GLY A 298 1.98 7.16 -5.26
C GLY A 298 2.96 6.27 -6.01
N TYR A 299 3.61 5.34 -5.31
CA TYR A 299 4.56 4.41 -5.94
C TYR A 299 3.94 3.05 -6.27
N GLN A 300 2.64 2.89 -6.11
CA GLN A 300 1.96 1.70 -6.63
C GLN A 300 2.03 1.69 -8.15
N ILE A 301 2.33 0.53 -8.71
CA ILE A 301 2.22 0.23 -10.14
C ILE A 301 1.30 -0.96 -10.35
N ASP A 302 0.42 -0.86 -11.35
CA ASP A 302 -0.38 -1.97 -11.83
C ASP A 302 0.26 -2.51 -13.10
N TYR A 303 0.48 -3.82 -13.14
CA TYR A 303 1.24 -4.44 -14.21
C TYR A 303 0.74 -5.84 -14.57
N MET A 304 1.14 -6.28 -15.74
CA MET A 304 0.81 -7.59 -16.29
C MET A 304 2.09 -8.36 -16.64
N PRO A 305 2.53 -9.33 -15.82
CA PRO A 305 3.61 -10.24 -16.18
C PRO A 305 3.19 -11.13 -17.35
N MET A 306 4.06 -11.28 -18.33
CA MET A 306 3.94 -12.21 -19.45
C MET A 306 4.96 -13.32 -19.26
N ASN A 307 4.51 -14.57 -19.08
CA ASN A 307 5.43 -15.68 -18.84
C ASN A 307 6.32 -15.94 -20.09
N THR A 308 7.56 -15.46 -20.03
CA THR A 308 8.49 -15.51 -21.16
C THR A 308 9.01 -16.92 -21.49
N GLU A 309 8.77 -17.90 -20.64
CA GLU A 309 9.12 -19.30 -20.88
C GLU A 309 7.96 -20.09 -21.52
N LYS A 310 6.77 -19.46 -21.70
CA LYS A 310 5.55 -20.21 -22.03
C LYS A 310 5.00 -19.89 -23.42
N GLY A 311 4.94 -20.92 -24.25
CA GLY A 311 4.22 -20.92 -25.53
C GLY A 311 4.61 -19.76 -26.45
N ALA A 312 3.60 -19.07 -26.98
CA ALA A 312 3.82 -17.93 -27.88
C ALA A 312 4.48 -16.72 -27.21
N LEU A 313 4.34 -16.57 -25.89
CA LEU A 313 4.92 -15.48 -25.13
C LEU A 313 6.44 -15.57 -24.99
N ALA A 314 7.06 -16.69 -25.35
CA ALA A 314 8.53 -16.78 -25.46
C ALA A 314 9.08 -15.92 -26.59
N ASP A 315 8.27 -15.62 -27.61
CA ASP A 315 8.66 -14.75 -28.71
C ASP A 315 8.40 -13.27 -28.36
N VAL A 316 9.46 -12.48 -28.33
CA VAL A 316 9.39 -11.04 -28.02
C VAL A 316 8.43 -10.28 -28.96
N ARG A 317 8.31 -10.70 -30.23
CA ARG A 317 7.40 -10.07 -31.20
C ARG A 317 5.94 -10.22 -30.80
N VAL A 318 5.58 -11.35 -30.19
CA VAL A 318 4.23 -11.56 -29.64
C VAL A 318 3.98 -10.63 -28.47
N ARG A 319 4.94 -10.48 -27.55
CA ARG A 319 4.83 -9.56 -26.41
C ARG A 319 4.73 -8.10 -26.85
N GLN A 320 5.53 -7.69 -27.83
CA GLN A 320 5.45 -6.36 -28.44
C GLN A 320 4.12 -6.13 -29.17
N ALA A 321 3.60 -7.14 -29.87
CA ALA A 321 2.30 -7.06 -30.52
C ALA A 321 1.17 -6.81 -29.51
N ILE A 322 1.22 -7.49 -28.37
CA ILE A 322 0.27 -7.29 -27.28
C ILE A 322 0.37 -5.87 -26.73
N ALA A 323 1.59 -5.35 -26.51
CA ALA A 323 1.82 -3.99 -26.06
C ALA A 323 1.25 -2.92 -27.02
N HIS A 324 1.40 -3.13 -28.33
CA HIS A 324 0.80 -2.26 -29.36
C HIS A 324 -0.73 -2.40 -29.49
N SER A 325 -1.32 -3.47 -28.94
CA SER A 325 -2.77 -3.70 -29.04
C SER A 325 -3.57 -2.98 -27.97
N ILE A 326 -2.95 -2.46 -26.93
CA ILE A 326 -3.63 -1.89 -25.76
C ILE A 326 -3.94 -0.41 -25.98
N ASN A 327 -5.21 -0.04 -25.85
CA ASN A 327 -5.64 1.36 -25.81
C ASN A 327 -5.47 1.92 -24.39
N TYR A 328 -4.25 2.40 -24.07
CA TYR A 328 -3.93 2.93 -22.74
C TYR A 328 -4.77 4.14 -22.36
N ASP A 329 -5.10 5.03 -23.30
CA ASP A 329 -5.92 6.22 -23.01
C ASP A 329 -7.34 5.79 -22.57
N ALA A 330 -7.95 4.86 -23.31
CA ALA A 330 -9.25 4.32 -22.93
C ALA A 330 -9.22 3.57 -21.60
N LEU A 331 -8.13 2.87 -21.30
CA LEU A 331 -7.92 2.17 -20.04
C LEU A 331 -7.83 3.15 -18.87
N LEU A 332 -6.99 4.19 -18.98
CA LEU A 332 -6.85 5.20 -17.93
C LEU A 332 -8.15 5.97 -17.68
N GLU A 333 -8.90 6.28 -18.72
CA GLU A 333 -10.16 7.01 -18.60
C GLU A 333 -11.29 6.13 -18.06
N SER A 334 -11.46 4.90 -18.58
CA SER A 334 -12.64 4.08 -18.26
C SER A 334 -12.47 3.17 -17.04
N VAL A 335 -11.25 2.74 -16.72
CA VAL A 335 -10.98 1.85 -15.58
C VAL A 335 -10.51 2.63 -14.37
N TYR A 336 -9.60 3.58 -14.57
CA TYR A 336 -9.05 4.42 -13.48
C TYR A 336 -9.77 5.76 -13.33
N LEU A 337 -10.77 6.05 -14.15
CA LEU A 337 -11.55 7.30 -14.11
C LEU A 337 -10.68 8.58 -14.18
N GLY A 338 -9.55 8.52 -14.90
CA GLY A 338 -8.57 9.59 -14.98
C GLY A 338 -7.68 9.76 -13.73
N LYS A 339 -7.78 8.85 -12.76
CA LYS A 339 -7.01 8.88 -11.50
C LYS A 339 -5.77 7.97 -11.54
N ALA A 340 -5.15 7.85 -12.70
CA ALA A 340 -3.89 7.14 -12.89
C ALA A 340 -3.11 7.75 -14.05
N GLU A 341 -1.80 7.54 -14.05
CA GLU A 341 -0.92 7.91 -15.15
C GLU A 341 -0.40 6.64 -15.85
N ARG A 342 -0.07 6.78 -17.14
CA ARG A 342 0.64 5.73 -17.86
C ARG A 342 2.07 5.66 -17.36
N ILE A 343 2.56 4.46 -17.09
CA ILE A 343 3.93 4.22 -16.63
C ILE A 343 4.75 3.50 -17.69
N VAL A 344 6.04 3.82 -17.77
CA VAL A 344 6.97 3.27 -18.77
C VAL A 344 7.65 1.97 -18.32
N GLY A 345 7.79 1.72 -17.01
CA GLY A 345 8.60 0.61 -16.51
C GLY A 345 8.31 0.26 -15.04
N ALA A 346 9.19 -0.54 -14.48
CA ALA A 346 9.08 -1.05 -13.11
C ALA A 346 9.37 0.00 -12.03
N VAL A 347 10.04 1.10 -12.38
CA VAL A 347 10.35 2.20 -11.45
C VAL A 347 9.25 3.25 -11.54
N PRO A 348 8.52 3.54 -10.45
CA PRO A 348 7.47 4.54 -10.44
C PRO A 348 8.00 5.95 -10.75
N LYS A 349 7.18 6.75 -11.43
CA LYS A 349 7.45 8.18 -11.61
C LYS A 349 7.58 8.87 -10.26
N GLY A 350 8.62 9.68 -10.11
CA GLY A 350 8.93 10.37 -8.86
C GLY A 350 9.92 9.61 -7.96
N MET A 351 10.23 8.36 -8.26
CA MET A 351 11.30 7.62 -7.58
C MET A 351 12.65 7.89 -8.25
N PHE A 352 13.73 7.89 -7.47
CA PHE A 352 15.11 7.90 -7.97
C PHE A 352 15.30 6.88 -9.10
N GLY A 353 16.07 7.20 -10.12
CA GLY A 353 16.36 6.30 -11.24
C GLY A 353 15.16 6.00 -12.17
N PHE A 354 14.04 6.74 -12.07
CA PHE A 354 12.94 6.66 -13.02
C PHE A 354 13.41 7.12 -14.42
N ASN A 355 13.17 6.29 -15.44
CA ASN A 355 13.54 6.60 -16.80
C ASN A 355 12.33 7.09 -17.61
N SER A 356 12.18 8.41 -17.77
CA SER A 356 11.11 9.01 -18.57
C SER A 356 11.26 8.79 -20.08
N ASP A 357 12.47 8.46 -20.54
CA ASP A 357 12.81 8.31 -21.96
C ASP A 357 12.71 6.84 -22.42
N ALA A 358 12.39 5.90 -21.51
CA ALA A 358 12.18 4.51 -21.87
C ALA A 358 11.03 4.37 -22.88
N LYS A 359 11.15 3.39 -23.77
CA LYS A 359 10.21 3.18 -24.86
C LYS A 359 8.79 2.90 -24.38
N LEU A 360 7.84 3.67 -24.91
CA LEU A 360 6.42 3.41 -24.81
C LEU A 360 5.90 2.78 -26.12
N TYR A 361 4.91 1.92 -25.99
CA TYR A 361 4.22 1.30 -27.13
C TYR A 361 2.94 2.06 -27.44
N ASP A 362 2.86 2.63 -28.64
CA ASP A 362 1.64 3.29 -29.11
C ASP A 362 0.56 2.25 -29.45
N TYR A 363 -0.70 2.64 -29.31
CA TYR A 363 -1.84 1.86 -29.78
C TYR A 363 -1.83 1.79 -31.30
N ASP A 364 -1.27 0.72 -31.85
CA ASP A 364 -1.09 0.48 -33.29
C ASP A 364 -1.46 -0.96 -33.66
N LEU A 365 -2.73 -1.13 -34.04
CA LEU A 365 -3.28 -2.45 -34.40
C LEU A 365 -2.67 -3.02 -35.69
N ASP A 366 -2.19 -2.16 -36.63
CA ASP A 366 -1.56 -2.63 -37.86
C ASP A 366 -0.17 -3.17 -37.55
N LYS A 367 0.60 -2.49 -36.70
CA LYS A 367 1.89 -2.97 -36.20
C LYS A 367 1.76 -4.25 -35.41
N ALA A 368 0.76 -4.33 -34.54
CA ALA A 368 0.47 -5.55 -33.76
C ALA A 368 0.19 -6.76 -34.68
N LYS A 369 -0.63 -6.60 -35.72
CA LYS A 369 -0.91 -7.65 -36.69
C LYS A 369 0.32 -8.05 -37.50
N GLU A 370 1.16 -7.09 -37.89
CA GLU A 370 2.44 -7.35 -38.57
C GLU A 370 3.33 -8.24 -37.72
N LEU A 371 3.54 -7.88 -36.44
CA LEU A 371 4.37 -8.63 -35.47
C LEU A 371 3.83 -10.04 -35.22
N LEU A 372 2.50 -10.20 -35.04
CA LEU A 372 1.87 -11.50 -34.88
C LEU A 372 2.06 -12.40 -36.12
N LYS A 373 1.96 -11.81 -37.33
CA LYS A 373 2.22 -12.50 -38.58
C LYS A 373 3.68 -12.93 -38.69
N GLU A 374 4.63 -12.07 -38.36
CA GLU A 374 6.07 -12.39 -38.36
C GLU A 374 6.41 -13.47 -37.35
N ALA A 375 5.68 -13.54 -36.22
CA ALA A 375 5.79 -14.56 -35.19
C ALA A 375 5.04 -15.87 -35.57
N GLY A 376 4.33 -15.92 -36.72
CA GLY A 376 3.63 -17.11 -37.21
C GLY A 376 2.20 -17.29 -36.70
N HIS A 377 1.59 -16.25 -36.16
CA HIS A 377 0.24 -16.25 -35.57
C HIS A 377 -0.81 -15.50 -36.42
N GLU A 378 -0.61 -15.37 -37.74
CA GLU A 378 -1.56 -14.73 -38.67
C GLU A 378 -2.97 -15.39 -38.63
N SER A 379 -3.05 -16.68 -38.31
CA SER A 379 -4.32 -17.42 -38.24
C SER A 379 -5.06 -17.33 -36.93
N GLY A 380 -4.53 -16.57 -35.98
CA GLY A 380 -5.06 -16.40 -34.62
C GLY A 380 -4.14 -16.96 -33.54
N LEU A 381 -4.34 -16.48 -32.33
CA LEU A 381 -3.63 -16.91 -31.11
C LEU A 381 -4.63 -16.98 -29.95
N GLU A 382 -4.52 -18.00 -29.11
CA GLU A 382 -5.32 -18.13 -27.89
C GLU A 382 -4.42 -18.02 -26.67
N LEU A 383 -4.78 -17.15 -25.73
CA LEU A 383 -4.05 -16.88 -24.50
C LEU A 383 -5.01 -16.85 -23.30
N GLU A 384 -4.47 -17.01 -22.10
CA GLU A 384 -5.23 -16.97 -20.86
C GLU A 384 -4.70 -15.89 -19.94
N ILE A 385 -5.60 -15.06 -19.37
CA ILE A 385 -5.25 -14.12 -18.30
C ILE A 385 -5.85 -14.57 -16.97
N ALA A 386 -5.01 -14.69 -15.94
CA ALA A 386 -5.42 -14.94 -14.57
C ALA A 386 -5.63 -13.62 -13.83
N ILE A 387 -6.75 -13.49 -13.13
CA ILE A 387 -7.05 -12.37 -12.24
C ILE A 387 -7.56 -12.88 -10.89
N SER A 388 -7.39 -12.07 -9.82
CA SER A 388 -8.05 -12.33 -8.55
C SER A 388 -9.49 -11.82 -8.57
N GLU A 389 -10.39 -12.48 -7.83
CA GLU A 389 -11.84 -12.22 -7.84
C GLU A 389 -12.25 -10.96 -7.04
N ASP A 390 -11.36 -10.41 -6.24
CA ASP A 390 -11.61 -9.38 -5.24
C ASP A 390 -11.25 -7.95 -5.71
N ASN A 391 -11.00 -7.74 -7.01
CA ASN A 391 -10.54 -6.46 -7.53
C ASN A 391 -11.22 -6.07 -8.85
N GLU A 392 -12.08 -5.05 -8.78
CA GLU A 392 -12.83 -4.54 -9.94
C GLU A 392 -11.92 -3.92 -11.01
N VAL A 393 -10.85 -3.23 -10.61
CA VAL A 393 -9.88 -2.63 -11.55
C VAL A 393 -9.26 -3.73 -12.40
N ARG A 394 -8.85 -4.85 -11.80
CA ARG A 394 -8.31 -6.01 -12.53
C ARG A 394 -9.33 -6.62 -13.48
N SER A 395 -10.57 -6.76 -13.03
CA SER A 395 -11.64 -7.32 -13.85
C SER A 395 -11.95 -6.44 -15.07
N ASN A 396 -12.08 -5.13 -14.86
CA ASN A 396 -12.36 -4.16 -15.93
C ASN A 396 -11.17 -4.05 -16.89
N THR A 397 -9.93 -4.05 -16.38
CA THR A 397 -8.71 -4.09 -17.20
C THR A 397 -8.68 -5.34 -18.08
N ALA A 398 -8.97 -6.52 -17.54
CA ALA A 398 -8.97 -7.77 -18.31
C ALA A 398 -10.03 -7.77 -19.43
N LEU A 399 -11.22 -7.20 -19.17
CA LEU A 399 -12.28 -7.07 -20.19
C LEU A 399 -11.88 -6.11 -21.32
N LEU A 400 -11.23 -4.99 -21.00
CA LEU A 400 -10.73 -4.06 -22.01
C LEU A 400 -9.62 -4.71 -22.84
N LEU A 401 -8.67 -5.39 -22.21
CA LEU A 401 -7.61 -6.14 -22.89
C LEU A 401 -8.18 -7.22 -23.83
N GLN A 402 -9.19 -7.96 -23.38
CA GLN A 402 -9.88 -8.96 -24.20
C GLN A 402 -10.46 -8.34 -25.47
N SER A 403 -11.16 -7.20 -25.33
CA SER A 403 -11.73 -6.45 -26.47
C SER A 403 -10.67 -5.91 -27.42
N ASP A 404 -9.55 -5.43 -26.90
CA ASP A 404 -8.47 -4.86 -27.71
C ASP A 404 -7.70 -5.97 -28.46
N LEU A 405 -7.38 -7.06 -27.81
CA LEU A 405 -6.66 -8.19 -28.38
C LEU A 405 -7.49 -8.93 -29.46
N GLU A 406 -8.82 -8.97 -29.33
CA GLU A 406 -9.71 -9.53 -30.36
C GLU A 406 -9.55 -8.81 -31.73
N LYS A 407 -9.29 -7.49 -31.72
CA LYS A 407 -9.11 -6.67 -32.94
C LYS A 407 -7.88 -7.07 -33.78
N VAL A 408 -6.92 -7.74 -33.15
CA VAL A 408 -5.69 -8.24 -33.79
C VAL A 408 -5.66 -9.77 -33.96
N GLY A 409 -6.78 -10.45 -33.67
CA GLY A 409 -6.92 -11.91 -33.85
C GLY A 409 -6.38 -12.72 -32.68
N VAL A 410 -6.23 -12.12 -31.49
CA VAL A 410 -5.87 -12.82 -30.27
C VAL A 410 -7.12 -13.02 -29.42
N THR A 411 -7.44 -14.28 -29.10
CA THR A 411 -8.53 -14.64 -28.18
C THR A 411 -7.97 -14.70 -26.77
N LEU A 412 -8.44 -13.82 -25.87
CA LEU A 412 -8.03 -13.79 -24.46
C LEU A 412 -9.09 -14.43 -23.57
N ASN A 413 -8.75 -15.54 -22.92
CA ASN A 413 -9.61 -16.23 -21.97
C ASN A 413 -9.38 -15.70 -20.55
N ILE A 414 -10.37 -15.04 -19.95
CA ILE A 414 -10.28 -14.52 -18.58
C ILE A 414 -10.61 -15.63 -17.59
N LYS A 415 -9.73 -15.86 -16.63
CA LYS A 415 -9.89 -16.81 -15.51
C LYS A 415 -9.76 -16.09 -14.18
N THR A 416 -10.79 -16.26 -13.36
CA THR A 416 -10.87 -15.62 -12.05
C THR A 416 -10.59 -16.64 -10.95
N TYR A 417 -9.77 -16.27 -9.96
CA TYR A 417 -9.34 -17.14 -8.87
C TYR A 417 -9.39 -16.38 -7.54
N ALA A 418 -9.62 -17.12 -6.44
CA ALA A 418 -9.34 -16.63 -5.10
C ALA A 418 -7.85 -16.28 -4.94
N TRP A 419 -7.52 -15.23 -4.20
CA TRP A 419 -6.16 -14.69 -4.10
C TRP A 419 -5.07 -15.75 -3.83
N PRO A 420 -5.19 -16.70 -2.86
CA PRO A 420 -4.15 -17.69 -2.63
C PRO A 420 -3.90 -18.60 -3.85
N THR A 421 -4.96 -18.96 -4.58
CA THR A 421 -4.87 -19.79 -5.79
C THR A 421 -4.26 -19.00 -6.95
N PHE A 422 -4.63 -17.73 -7.10
CA PHE A 422 -4.02 -16.84 -8.07
C PHE A 422 -2.52 -16.70 -7.82
N LEU A 423 -2.13 -16.45 -6.57
CA LEU A 423 -0.72 -16.28 -6.19
C LEU A 423 0.10 -17.57 -6.48
N ASP A 424 -0.42 -18.76 -6.10
CA ASP A 424 0.24 -20.03 -6.46
C ASP A 424 0.41 -20.19 -7.97
N LEU A 425 -0.60 -19.82 -8.74
CA LEU A 425 -0.58 -19.94 -10.19
C LEU A 425 0.48 -19.06 -10.83
N VAL A 426 0.59 -17.77 -10.40
CA VAL A 426 1.55 -16.84 -10.99
C VAL A 426 2.97 -17.10 -10.50
N THR A 427 3.16 -17.47 -9.25
CA THR A 427 4.50 -17.77 -8.70
C THR A 427 5.06 -19.11 -9.13
N THR A 428 4.22 -20.06 -9.59
CA THR A 428 4.67 -21.37 -10.10
C THR A 428 4.75 -21.43 -11.63
N GLY A 429 4.57 -20.29 -12.34
CA GLY A 429 4.70 -20.20 -13.80
C GLY A 429 3.61 -20.91 -14.60
N LYS A 430 2.44 -21.15 -14.00
CA LYS A 430 1.32 -21.82 -14.66
C LYS A 430 0.48 -20.89 -15.54
N HIS A 431 0.62 -19.56 -15.38
CA HIS A 431 -0.09 -18.52 -16.13
C HIS A 431 0.55 -18.26 -17.50
N ASP A 432 -0.23 -17.66 -18.42
CA ASP A 432 0.29 -16.93 -19.58
C ASP A 432 0.49 -15.46 -19.17
N PHE A 433 -0.59 -14.82 -18.67
CA PHE A 433 -0.62 -13.49 -18.09
C PHE A 433 -1.15 -13.53 -16.66
N GLY A 434 -0.83 -12.48 -15.87
CA GLY A 434 -1.54 -12.15 -14.64
C GLY A 434 -1.76 -10.64 -14.56
N LEU A 435 -2.71 -10.17 -13.75
CA LEU A 435 -2.83 -8.77 -13.36
C LEU A 435 -2.50 -8.64 -11.89
N VAL A 436 -1.51 -7.82 -11.59
CA VAL A 436 -0.94 -7.65 -10.24
C VAL A 436 -0.70 -6.17 -9.98
N SER A 437 -0.78 -5.78 -8.72
CA SER A 437 -0.37 -4.47 -8.23
C SER A 437 0.87 -4.64 -7.35
N TRP A 438 1.76 -3.67 -7.38
CA TRP A 438 2.98 -3.66 -6.59
C TRP A 438 3.22 -2.28 -5.99
N THR A 439 3.54 -2.25 -4.71
CA THR A 439 4.03 -1.07 -4.01
C THR A 439 5.36 -1.43 -3.37
N PRO A 440 6.43 -0.67 -3.59
CA PRO A 440 7.73 -0.97 -3.01
C PRO A 440 7.70 -0.80 -1.48
N ASP A 441 8.44 -1.64 -0.75
CA ASP A 441 8.56 -1.51 0.71
C ASP A 441 9.52 -0.39 1.10
N TYR A 442 10.48 -0.05 0.24
CA TYR A 442 11.39 1.09 0.42
C TYR A 442 11.63 1.82 -0.92
N PRO A 443 11.94 3.13 -0.88
CA PRO A 443 11.98 4.00 -2.06
C PRO A 443 13.30 3.90 -2.83
N ASP A 444 13.65 2.71 -3.27
CA ASP A 444 14.84 2.49 -4.07
C ASP A 444 14.50 1.61 -5.28
N PRO A 445 14.96 1.96 -6.50
CA PRO A 445 14.71 1.18 -7.71
C PRO A 445 15.20 -0.26 -7.61
N ASP A 446 16.23 -0.52 -6.81
CA ASP A 446 16.74 -1.86 -6.55
C ASP A 446 15.63 -2.82 -6.12
N TYR A 447 14.71 -2.34 -5.26
CA TYR A 447 13.60 -3.17 -4.80
C TYR A 447 12.74 -3.67 -5.96
N ASN A 448 12.22 -2.74 -6.75
CA ASN A 448 11.36 -3.10 -7.86
C ASN A 448 12.10 -3.91 -8.93
N LEU A 449 13.24 -3.40 -9.40
CA LEU A 449 13.97 -4.00 -10.51
C LEU A 449 14.53 -5.38 -10.17
N TRP A 450 14.96 -5.61 -8.92
CA TRP A 450 15.41 -6.92 -8.47
C TRP A 450 14.29 -7.96 -8.51
N TYR A 451 13.12 -7.59 -7.97
CA TYR A 451 11.97 -8.49 -7.96
C TYR A 451 11.37 -8.71 -9.34
N PHE A 452 11.39 -7.71 -10.23
CA PHE A 452 10.84 -7.87 -11.57
C PHE A 452 11.79 -8.53 -12.57
N ALA A 453 13.10 -8.35 -12.44
CA ALA A 453 13.99 -8.66 -13.54
C ALA A 453 15.18 -9.55 -13.20
N HIS A 454 15.63 -9.64 -11.92
CA HIS A 454 16.76 -10.49 -11.58
C HIS A 454 16.41 -11.97 -11.68
N SER A 455 17.27 -12.77 -12.34
CA SER A 455 17.04 -14.21 -12.60
C SER A 455 16.82 -15.02 -11.32
N SER A 456 17.49 -14.66 -10.20
CA SER A 456 17.32 -15.36 -8.92
C SER A 456 15.94 -15.13 -8.26
N SER A 457 15.17 -14.16 -8.74
CA SER A 457 13.85 -13.81 -8.21
C SER A 457 12.69 -14.51 -8.93
N LYS A 458 12.97 -15.41 -9.89
CA LYS A 458 11.92 -16.12 -10.62
C LYS A 458 10.94 -16.83 -9.71
N GLY A 459 9.66 -16.73 -10.05
CA GLY A 459 8.57 -17.41 -9.38
C GLY A 459 8.33 -16.91 -7.96
N PRO A 460 8.63 -17.68 -6.90
CA PRO A 460 8.40 -17.27 -5.51
C PRO A 460 9.14 -16.01 -5.09
N GLY A 461 10.19 -15.63 -5.83
CA GLY A 461 10.92 -14.36 -5.64
C GLY A 461 10.28 -13.16 -6.36
N PHE A 462 9.09 -13.34 -6.95
CA PHE A 462 8.26 -12.32 -7.61
C PHE A 462 8.71 -11.83 -9.00
N ASN A 463 9.75 -12.41 -9.63
CA ASN A 463 9.91 -12.28 -11.08
C ASN A 463 8.85 -13.18 -11.75
N LEU A 464 7.64 -12.65 -11.84
CA LEU A 464 6.45 -13.37 -12.31
C LEU A 464 6.42 -13.53 -13.84
N ALA A 465 7.26 -12.82 -14.56
CA ALA A 465 7.44 -13.02 -15.99
C ALA A 465 8.35 -14.20 -16.32
N PHE A 466 9.01 -14.82 -15.32
CA PHE A 466 10.01 -15.85 -15.51
C PHE A 466 11.13 -15.43 -16.46
N TYR A 467 11.43 -14.13 -16.44
CA TYR A 467 12.36 -13.47 -17.32
C TYR A 467 13.81 -13.67 -16.87
N GLU A 468 14.72 -13.83 -17.81
CA GLU A 468 16.16 -13.93 -17.58
C GLU A 468 16.91 -13.04 -18.57
N ASN A 469 17.82 -12.24 -18.05
CA ASN A 469 18.75 -11.47 -18.85
C ASN A 469 20.04 -11.22 -18.03
N SER A 470 21.14 -11.82 -18.43
CA SER A 470 22.40 -11.75 -17.69
C SER A 470 23.04 -10.35 -17.66
N GLU A 471 22.71 -9.47 -18.61
CA GLU A 471 23.13 -8.07 -18.60
C GLU A 471 22.38 -7.31 -17.50
N ILE A 472 21.07 -7.53 -17.37
CA ILE A 472 20.27 -6.96 -16.29
C ILE A 472 20.76 -7.47 -14.93
N ASP A 473 21.03 -8.77 -14.79
CA ASP A 473 21.56 -9.34 -13.56
C ASP A 473 22.83 -8.62 -13.12
N ALA A 474 23.79 -8.42 -14.05
CA ALA A 474 25.04 -7.74 -13.76
C ALA A 474 24.85 -6.26 -13.38
N LEU A 475 23.97 -5.54 -14.08
CA LEU A 475 23.66 -4.14 -13.78
C LEU A 475 22.98 -3.99 -12.40
N LEU A 476 22.10 -4.92 -12.03
CA LEU A 476 21.44 -4.96 -10.72
C LEU A 476 22.44 -5.25 -9.60
N GLU A 477 23.31 -6.24 -9.76
CA GLU A 477 24.33 -6.60 -8.78
C GLU A 477 25.32 -5.45 -8.55
N GLU A 478 25.74 -4.76 -9.61
CA GLU A 478 26.60 -3.59 -9.53
C GLU A 478 25.89 -2.41 -8.86
N GLY A 479 24.65 -2.09 -9.29
CA GLY A 479 23.86 -0.99 -8.72
C GLY A 479 23.54 -1.20 -7.24
N ARG A 480 23.25 -2.44 -6.82
CA ARG A 480 22.96 -2.81 -5.42
C ARG A 480 24.14 -2.61 -4.49
N THR A 481 25.36 -2.84 -4.98
CA THR A 481 26.57 -2.83 -4.16
C THR A 481 27.35 -1.51 -4.24
N SER A 482 27.00 -0.61 -5.15
CA SER A 482 27.70 0.66 -5.35
C SER A 482 27.18 1.77 -4.44
N THR A 483 28.11 2.56 -3.89
CA THR A 483 27.81 3.84 -3.22
C THR A 483 27.81 5.03 -4.17
N ASP A 484 28.14 4.83 -5.45
CA ASP A 484 28.10 5.87 -6.50
C ASP A 484 26.66 6.00 -7.04
N GLU A 485 25.97 7.04 -6.62
CA GLU A 485 24.58 7.31 -7.00
C GLU A 485 24.39 7.48 -8.51
N ALA A 486 25.33 8.14 -9.19
CA ALA A 486 25.25 8.33 -10.64
C ALA A 486 25.41 7.02 -11.41
N LEU A 487 26.29 6.12 -10.94
CA LEU A 487 26.41 4.78 -11.49
C LEU A 487 25.12 3.99 -11.30
N ARG A 488 24.54 4.02 -10.10
CA ARG A 488 23.28 3.33 -9.80
C ARG A 488 22.15 3.83 -10.68
N GLU A 489 21.99 5.15 -10.81
CA GLU A 489 20.98 5.77 -11.66
C GLU A 489 21.09 5.31 -13.12
N ASN A 490 22.32 5.37 -13.68
CA ASN A 490 22.58 4.94 -15.05
C ASN A 490 22.25 3.45 -15.25
N ASN A 491 22.64 2.58 -14.32
CA ASN A 491 22.35 1.15 -14.40
C ASN A 491 20.83 0.90 -14.37
N TYR A 492 20.10 1.55 -13.49
CA TYR A 492 18.64 1.38 -13.39
C TYR A 492 17.89 1.93 -14.59
N MET A 493 18.37 3.01 -15.19
CA MET A 493 17.79 3.53 -16.44
C MET A 493 18.05 2.57 -17.62
N GLU A 494 19.23 1.96 -17.71
CA GLU A 494 19.55 0.98 -18.74
C GLU A 494 18.73 -0.30 -18.62
N ILE A 495 18.56 -0.81 -17.40
CA ILE A 495 17.67 -1.95 -17.14
C ILE A 495 16.25 -1.67 -17.66
N GLN A 496 15.70 -0.48 -17.40
CA GLN A 496 14.38 -0.09 -17.89
C GLN A 496 14.33 -0.03 -19.41
N ASN A 497 15.39 0.42 -20.09
CA ASN A 497 15.48 0.41 -21.56
C ASN A 497 15.43 -1.02 -22.10
N ILE A 498 16.22 -1.93 -21.53
CA ILE A 498 16.25 -3.35 -21.94
C ILE A 498 14.87 -3.99 -21.72
N MET A 499 14.27 -3.79 -20.54
CA MET A 499 12.94 -4.31 -20.24
C MET A 499 11.86 -3.74 -21.19
N ALA A 500 11.95 -2.47 -21.56
CA ALA A 500 11.01 -1.85 -22.49
C ALA A 500 11.12 -2.44 -23.90
N GLU A 501 12.32 -2.82 -24.37
CA GLU A 501 12.50 -3.49 -25.67
C GLU A 501 12.06 -4.96 -25.65
N GLU A 502 12.32 -5.69 -24.57
CA GLU A 502 12.03 -7.12 -24.48
C GLU A 502 10.62 -7.44 -23.96
N VAL A 503 9.96 -6.45 -23.36
CA VAL A 503 8.55 -6.50 -22.90
C VAL A 503 8.20 -7.74 -22.09
N PRO A 504 8.94 -8.08 -21.01
CA PRO A 504 8.53 -9.18 -20.13
C PRO A 504 7.28 -8.82 -19.32
N TYR A 505 7.02 -7.52 -19.16
CA TYR A 505 5.88 -6.95 -18.46
C TYR A 505 5.18 -5.90 -19.31
N ILE A 506 3.88 -5.80 -19.17
CA ILE A 506 3.13 -4.60 -19.54
C ILE A 506 2.85 -3.83 -18.27
N PHE A 507 3.43 -2.65 -18.16
CA PHE A 507 3.12 -1.71 -17.09
C PHE A 507 1.86 -0.95 -17.48
N VAL A 508 0.80 -1.18 -16.70
CA VAL A 508 -0.57 -0.76 -17.05
C VAL A 508 -0.78 0.69 -16.64
N ALA A 509 -0.56 0.99 -15.36
CA ALA A 509 -0.82 2.29 -14.79
C ALA A 509 -0.05 2.51 -13.48
N GLN A 510 0.15 3.77 -13.13
CA GLN A 510 0.51 4.25 -11.80
C GLN A 510 -0.70 5.00 -11.23
N PRO A 511 -1.50 4.35 -10.36
CA PRO A 511 -2.66 4.98 -9.74
C PRO A 511 -2.23 6.12 -8.80
N LYS A 512 -3.04 7.17 -8.74
CA LYS A 512 -2.88 8.22 -7.72
C LYS A 512 -3.32 7.70 -6.36
N LEU A 513 -2.62 8.12 -5.33
CA LEU A 513 -3.12 7.99 -3.96
C LEU A 513 -4.31 8.94 -3.78
N GLN A 514 -5.38 8.45 -3.18
CA GLN A 514 -6.57 9.23 -2.90
C GLN A 514 -7.06 8.91 -1.49
N ALA A 515 -7.20 9.93 -0.63
CA ALA A 515 -7.66 9.76 0.75
C ALA A 515 -8.91 10.61 1.01
N PRO A 516 -10.08 9.98 1.18
CA PRO A 516 -11.29 10.68 1.54
C PRO A 516 -11.32 10.97 3.04
N LEU A 517 -11.49 12.23 3.40
CA LEU A 517 -11.50 12.71 4.78
C LEU A 517 -12.48 13.87 4.96
N ARG A 518 -12.79 14.19 6.21
CA ARG A 518 -13.57 15.37 6.55
C ARG A 518 -12.75 16.65 6.35
N SER A 519 -13.39 17.70 5.88
CA SER A 519 -12.74 19.00 5.63
C SER A 519 -12.16 19.66 6.87
N TRP A 520 -12.57 19.25 8.07
CA TRP A 520 -11.98 19.70 9.34
C TRP A 520 -10.65 19.02 9.70
N VAL A 521 -10.26 17.93 9.01
CA VAL A 521 -8.96 17.27 9.19
C VAL A 521 -7.87 18.12 8.53
N LYS A 522 -6.81 18.46 9.27
CA LYS A 522 -5.69 19.28 8.81
C LYS A 522 -4.36 18.58 9.10
N GLY A 523 -3.31 18.96 8.37
CA GLY A 523 -1.96 18.45 8.58
C GLY A 523 -1.69 17.05 8.04
N TYR A 524 -2.66 16.40 7.39
CA TYR A 524 -2.43 15.12 6.72
C TYR A 524 -1.87 15.33 5.31
N GLU A 525 -0.76 14.67 5.02
CA GLU A 525 -0.13 14.63 3.70
C GLU A 525 0.02 13.17 3.26
N LEU A 526 -0.28 12.90 2.00
CA LEU A 526 -0.12 11.57 1.40
C LEU A 526 1.37 11.35 1.06
N ASN A 527 1.97 10.33 1.67
CA ASN A 527 3.34 9.94 1.36
C ASN A 527 3.36 8.90 0.24
N PRO A 528 4.13 9.10 -0.86
CA PRO A 528 4.22 8.16 -1.98
C PRO A 528 4.64 6.75 -1.59
N MET A 529 5.51 6.65 -0.57
CA MET A 529 6.03 5.38 -0.06
C MET A 529 5.07 4.66 0.87
N ASN A 530 4.42 5.41 1.74
CA ASN A 530 3.66 4.89 2.86
C ASN A 530 2.17 5.19 2.69
N SER A 531 1.54 4.63 1.66
CA SER A 531 0.09 4.81 1.43
C SER A 531 -0.77 4.31 2.60
N TRP A 532 -0.21 3.42 3.43
CA TRP A 532 -0.81 2.90 4.66
C TRP A 532 -0.38 3.65 5.93
N TYR A 533 0.50 4.66 5.83
CA TYR A 533 0.93 5.45 6.96
C TYR A 533 0.04 6.67 7.15
N VAL A 534 -0.61 6.75 8.28
CA VAL A 534 -1.37 7.94 8.68
C VAL A 534 -0.73 8.51 9.95
N PRO A 535 -0.04 9.65 9.86
CA PRO A 535 0.67 10.25 10.99
C PRO A 535 -0.30 10.93 11.97
N PHE A 536 -1.13 10.14 12.68
CA PHE A 536 -2.16 10.65 13.59
C PHE A 536 -1.62 11.68 14.61
N HIS A 537 -0.34 11.55 14.97
CA HIS A 537 0.32 12.47 15.91
C HIS A 537 0.56 13.89 15.35
N LYS A 538 0.43 14.08 14.03
CA LYS A 538 0.59 15.37 13.34
C LYS A 538 -0.72 15.95 12.80
N ILE A 539 -1.78 15.15 12.81
CA ILE A 539 -3.09 15.57 12.33
C ILE A 539 -3.76 16.45 13.37
N THR A 540 -4.42 17.52 12.93
CA THR A 540 -5.28 18.34 13.76
C THR A 540 -6.70 18.38 13.19
N LYS A 541 -7.68 18.77 14.02
CA LYS A 541 -9.07 18.98 13.60
C LYS A 541 -9.47 20.42 13.91
N GLU A 542 -10.00 21.12 12.89
CA GLU A 542 -10.46 22.48 12.97
C GLU A 542 -11.88 22.60 12.42
N GLU A 543 -12.82 23.19 13.22
CA GLU A 543 -14.22 23.41 12.79
C GLU A 543 -14.32 24.41 11.60
#